data_03547d819e25fbb646fb47c17f850c10
#
_entry.id   03547d819e25fbb646fb47c17f850c10
#
_cell.length_a   1.000
_cell.length_b   1.000
_cell.length_c   1.000
_cell.angle_alpha   90.00
_cell.angle_beta   90.00
_cell.angle_gamma   90.00
#
_symmetry.space_group_name_H-M   'P 1'
#
loop_
_entity.id
_entity.type
_entity.pdbx_description
1 polymer ?
#
loop_
_entity_poly.entity_id
_entity_poly.type
_entity_poly.pdbx_seq_one_letter_code
_entity_poly.pdbx_strand_id
1 'polypeptide(L)'
;ECGAPDNSMAALEYAMSLGCYGMECDIYWTKDNDIIVAHANGDCKVNNLQPWTATVAELRAAGRLSNGEELPTLEEFIRRVMVEGNCTRLVLDVKRVDKPYAQPEYVINAARRACEIVTEMKAKHFVELICTGFNLDAMKAAHNCAVIAEVPIGMNSSRSGKEYGTLGFGWANLSAASGMDAAAGGKGSCSLEEYEKAGVALSVYNVDQRAGDGNAVYSTAAVNYYIANYKRFRTLCSNYPKWLIGKIDHAYKVYDGIRSEADFEAFAESLASDPTGRRFLDGNGEVVLHCDLTLNGFVPLSNFSGTFNGNGKTLTIGYRGDAQQIGLFKRLSGTARNLTV
;
A
#
# COMPACT_ATOMS: atom_id res chain seq x y z
N GLU A 1 9.37 7.28 -3.75
CA GLU A 1 9.88 6.42 -4.83
C GLU A 1 10.06 7.19 -6.14
N CYS A 2 9.13 8.05 -6.50
CA CYS A 2 9.21 8.90 -7.69
C CYS A 2 10.00 10.20 -7.50
N GLY A 3 10.45 10.52 -6.30
CA GLY A 3 11.13 11.78 -5.95
C GLY A 3 10.19 12.99 -5.81
N ALA A 4 8.89 12.81 -5.96
CA ALA A 4 7.93 13.86 -5.68
C ALA A 4 7.79 14.11 -4.17
N PRO A 5 7.57 15.36 -3.75
CA PRO A 5 7.25 15.66 -2.34
C PRO A 5 5.95 14.99 -1.91
N ASP A 6 5.86 14.63 -0.64
CA ASP A 6 4.60 14.19 -0.05
C ASP A 6 3.51 15.27 -0.22
N ASN A 7 2.26 14.84 -0.35
CA ASN A 7 1.12 15.75 -0.51
C ASN A 7 1.18 16.66 -1.76
N SER A 8 1.97 16.28 -2.79
CA SER A 8 2.07 17.02 -4.06
C SER A 8 1.15 16.45 -5.15
N MET A 9 0.83 17.26 -6.15
CA MET A 9 0.11 16.81 -7.34
C MET A 9 0.93 15.75 -8.10
N ALA A 10 2.25 15.90 -8.17
CA ALA A 10 3.14 14.92 -8.80
C ALA A 10 3.10 13.55 -8.09
N ALA A 11 2.99 13.52 -6.76
CA ALA A 11 2.85 12.26 -6.02
C ALA A 11 1.49 11.59 -6.31
N LEU A 12 0.41 12.38 -6.41
CA LEU A 12 -0.91 11.88 -6.80
C LEU A 12 -0.87 11.30 -8.22
N GLU A 13 -0.31 11.99 -9.17
CA GLU A 13 -0.18 11.52 -10.55
C GLU A 13 0.64 10.24 -10.67
N TYR A 14 1.68 10.11 -9.86
CA TYR A 14 2.46 8.87 -9.78
C TYR A 14 1.62 7.70 -9.26
N ALA A 15 0.87 7.88 -8.16
CA ALA A 15 -0.03 6.85 -7.65
C ALA A 15 -1.10 6.44 -8.69
N MET A 16 -1.67 7.42 -9.40
CA MET A 16 -2.61 7.19 -10.51
C MET A 16 -1.97 6.39 -11.66
N SER A 17 -0.74 6.72 -12.03
CA SER A 17 -0.01 6.03 -13.11
C SER A 17 0.29 4.56 -12.79
N LEU A 18 0.38 4.21 -11.52
CA LEU A 18 0.56 2.83 -11.05
C LEU A 18 -0.77 2.08 -10.85
N GLY A 19 -1.92 2.75 -11.01
CA GLY A 19 -3.23 2.17 -10.71
C GLY A 19 -3.42 1.81 -9.24
N CYS A 20 -2.81 2.55 -8.33
CA CYS A 20 -2.99 2.35 -6.88
C CYS A 20 -4.47 2.49 -6.51
N TYR A 21 -4.93 1.71 -5.52
CA TYR A 21 -6.27 1.86 -4.95
C TYR A 21 -6.54 3.28 -4.48
N GLY A 22 -5.56 3.91 -3.83
CA GLY A 22 -5.65 5.28 -3.36
C GLY A 22 -4.29 5.89 -3.06
N MET A 23 -4.27 7.22 -2.97
CA MET A 23 -3.18 7.99 -2.40
C MET A 23 -3.65 8.54 -1.06
N GLU A 24 -2.91 8.23 0.00
CA GLU A 24 -3.10 8.88 1.30
C GLU A 24 -2.51 10.28 1.24
N CYS A 25 -3.20 11.25 1.80
CA CYS A 25 -2.74 12.61 1.92
C CYS A 25 -3.30 13.30 3.17
N ASP A 26 -2.48 14.16 3.74
CA ASP A 26 -2.79 14.88 4.98
C ASP A 26 -3.59 16.12 4.69
N ILE A 27 -4.62 16.42 5.48
CA ILE A 27 -5.44 17.61 5.30
C ILE A 27 -5.59 18.44 6.58
N TYR A 28 -5.62 19.77 6.39
CA TYR A 28 -5.94 20.75 7.42
C TYR A 28 -6.99 21.73 6.95
N TRP A 29 -7.83 22.14 7.89
CA TRP A 29 -8.75 23.25 7.71
C TRP A 29 -8.00 24.59 7.78
N THR A 30 -8.38 25.56 6.92
CA THR A 30 -7.76 26.88 6.83
C THR A 30 -8.69 27.97 7.35
N LYS A 31 -8.12 29.14 7.66
CA LYS A 31 -8.85 30.29 8.19
C LYS A 31 -10.00 30.78 7.28
N ASP A 32 -9.83 30.63 5.97
CA ASP A 32 -10.84 30.98 4.96
C ASP A 32 -11.83 29.85 4.67
N ASN A 33 -11.92 28.88 5.58
CA ASN A 33 -12.83 27.73 5.49
C ASN A 33 -12.63 26.88 4.23
N ASP A 34 -11.37 26.63 3.87
CA ASP A 34 -10.98 25.71 2.81
C ASP A 34 -10.17 24.55 3.39
N ILE A 35 -9.74 23.62 2.55
CA ILE A 35 -8.89 22.46 2.91
C ILE A 35 -7.59 22.51 2.12
N ILE A 36 -6.47 22.66 2.84
CA ILE A 36 -5.13 22.51 2.29
C ILE A 36 -4.64 21.07 2.43
N VAL A 37 -3.98 20.56 1.37
CA VAL A 37 -3.35 19.25 1.39
C VAL A 37 -1.87 19.41 1.71
N ALA A 38 -1.48 19.08 2.93
CA ALA A 38 -0.11 19.25 3.42
C ALA A 38 0.09 18.51 4.74
N HIS A 39 1.33 18.12 5.03
CA HIS A 39 1.75 17.69 6.37
C HIS A 39 2.39 18.86 7.13
N ALA A 40 1.90 19.14 8.34
CA ALA A 40 2.50 20.17 9.19
C ALA A 40 3.82 19.70 9.81
N ASN A 41 4.74 20.64 9.96
CA ASN A 41 6.00 20.49 10.69
C ASN A 41 5.86 20.90 12.16
N GLY A 42 6.98 21.12 12.86
CA GLY A 42 7.01 21.52 14.24
C GLY A 42 6.06 22.69 14.55
N ASP A 43 5.40 22.65 15.69
CA ASP A 43 4.31 23.54 16.10
C ASP A 43 3.12 23.57 15.10
N CYS A 44 2.89 22.49 14.38
CA CYS A 44 1.80 22.33 13.41
C CYS A 44 1.83 23.41 12.32
N LYS A 45 3.01 23.73 11.79
CA LYS A 45 3.18 24.75 10.75
C LYS A 45 3.28 24.15 9.35
N VAL A 46 2.60 24.81 8.43
CA VAL A 46 2.75 24.61 6.98
C VAL A 46 3.29 25.93 6.41
N ASN A 47 4.44 25.90 5.76
CA ASN A 47 5.13 27.10 5.29
C ASN A 47 5.32 28.16 6.40
N ASN A 48 5.68 27.72 7.62
CA ASN A 48 5.84 28.54 8.82
C ASN A 48 4.55 29.21 9.34
N LEU A 49 3.39 28.90 8.79
CA LEU A 49 2.09 29.37 9.23
C LEU A 49 1.24 28.22 9.76
N GLN A 50 0.38 28.51 10.71
CA GLN A 50 -0.60 27.53 11.18
C GLN A 50 -1.81 27.55 10.22
N PRO A 51 -2.21 26.43 9.61
CA PRO A 51 -3.29 26.42 8.60
C PRO A 51 -4.58 27.10 9.09
N TRP A 52 -5.01 26.81 10.32
CA TRP A 52 -6.25 27.38 10.90
C TRP A 52 -6.18 28.88 11.19
N THR A 53 -5.01 29.51 11.10
CA THR A 53 -4.84 30.98 11.27
C THR A 53 -4.51 31.70 9.98
N ALA A 54 -4.30 30.97 8.89
CA ALA A 54 -3.91 31.49 7.59
C ALA A 54 -4.90 31.02 6.50
N THR A 55 -5.07 31.86 5.50
CA THR A 55 -5.81 31.51 4.28
C THR A 55 -4.93 30.64 3.35
N VAL A 56 -5.55 29.95 2.40
CA VAL A 56 -4.81 29.22 1.35
C VAL A 56 -3.86 30.15 0.61
N ALA A 57 -4.28 31.37 0.30
CA ALA A 57 -3.44 32.36 -0.38
C ALA A 57 -2.21 32.75 0.45
N GLU A 58 -2.36 32.97 1.76
CA GLU A 58 -1.25 33.28 2.67
C GLU A 58 -0.28 32.10 2.79
N LEU A 59 -0.79 30.87 2.89
CA LEU A 59 0.04 29.65 2.94
C LEU A 59 0.86 29.47 1.65
N ARG A 60 0.27 29.69 0.48
CA ARG A 60 0.94 29.61 -0.81
C ARG A 60 1.97 30.73 -1.01
N ALA A 61 1.67 31.95 -0.57
CA ALA A 61 2.60 33.07 -0.62
C ALA A 61 3.84 32.86 0.26
N ALA A 62 3.70 32.12 1.35
CA ALA A 62 4.79 31.84 2.30
C ALA A 62 5.78 30.75 1.82
N GLY A 63 5.42 29.92 0.82
CA GLY A 63 6.34 28.93 0.27
C GLY A 63 5.70 27.98 -0.72
N ARG A 64 6.59 27.22 -1.40
CA ARG A 64 6.24 26.15 -2.35
C ARG A 64 6.80 24.81 -1.89
N LEU A 65 6.31 23.72 -2.47
CA LEU A 65 6.87 22.40 -2.31
C LEU A 65 8.27 22.33 -2.93
N SER A 66 9.08 21.36 -2.52
CA SER A 66 10.49 21.23 -2.97
C SER A 66 10.65 21.05 -4.48
N ASN A 67 9.61 20.61 -5.19
CA ASN A 67 9.57 20.49 -6.64
C ASN A 67 9.03 21.76 -7.34
N GLY A 68 8.74 22.82 -6.59
CA GLY A 68 8.25 24.10 -7.12
C GLY A 68 6.72 24.21 -7.23
N GLU A 69 5.98 23.14 -6.94
CA GLU A 69 4.51 23.19 -6.92
C GLU A 69 3.98 24.10 -5.79
N GLU A 70 2.81 24.68 -6.00
CA GLU A 70 2.05 25.28 -4.92
C GLU A 70 1.45 24.20 -4.02
N LEU A 71 1.19 24.55 -2.76
CA LEU A 71 0.42 23.70 -1.88
C LEU A 71 -0.97 23.43 -2.50
N PRO A 72 -1.37 22.18 -2.72
CA PRO A 72 -2.68 21.91 -3.33
C PRO A 72 -3.81 22.09 -2.33
N THR A 73 -4.98 22.43 -2.86
CA THR A 73 -6.24 22.31 -2.13
C THR A 73 -6.88 20.95 -2.38
N LEU A 74 -7.82 20.57 -1.50
CA LEU A 74 -8.59 19.35 -1.68
C LEU A 74 -9.40 19.36 -2.99
N GLU A 75 -9.96 20.51 -3.36
CA GLU A 75 -10.72 20.65 -4.60
C GLU A 75 -9.85 20.36 -5.83
N GLU A 76 -8.60 20.82 -5.86
CA GLU A 76 -7.66 20.53 -6.94
C GLU A 76 -7.33 19.04 -7.03
N PHE A 77 -7.13 18.36 -5.90
CA PHE A 77 -6.91 16.92 -5.84
C PHE A 77 -8.13 16.14 -6.32
N ILE A 78 -9.34 16.52 -5.89
CA ILE A 78 -10.59 15.91 -6.34
C ILE A 78 -10.75 16.06 -7.85
N ARG A 79 -10.56 17.24 -8.40
CA ARG A 79 -10.60 17.45 -9.87
C ARG A 79 -9.64 16.54 -10.62
N ARG A 80 -8.46 16.29 -10.05
CA ARG A 80 -7.43 15.45 -10.67
C ARG A 80 -7.81 13.98 -10.66
N VAL A 81 -8.44 13.45 -9.62
CA VAL A 81 -8.87 12.04 -9.58
C VAL A 81 -10.18 11.78 -10.32
N MET A 82 -11.01 12.78 -10.56
CA MET A 82 -12.28 12.65 -11.27
C MET A 82 -12.14 12.62 -12.81
N VAL A 83 -10.98 12.25 -13.33
CA VAL A 83 -10.77 12.10 -14.78
C VAL A 83 -11.19 10.72 -15.25
N GLU A 84 -11.61 10.62 -16.50
CA GLU A 84 -12.04 9.37 -17.11
C GLU A 84 -10.93 8.30 -17.06
N GLY A 85 -11.30 7.07 -16.75
CA GLY A 85 -10.38 5.92 -16.67
C GLY A 85 -9.54 5.85 -15.39
N ASN A 86 -9.62 6.83 -14.49
CA ASN A 86 -8.94 6.77 -13.21
C ASN A 86 -9.70 5.90 -12.20
N CYS A 87 -8.98 5.02 -11.48
CA CYS A 87 -9.52 4.20 -10.40
C CYS A 87 -8.91 4.55 -9.02
N THR A 88 -7.90 5.43 -8.98
CA THR A 88 -7.24 5.84 -7.75
C THR A 88 -8.11 6.82 -6.96
N ARG A 89 -8.23 6.60 -5.67
CA ARG A 89 -8.99 7.43 -4.73
C ARG A 89 -8.06 8.34 -3.93
N LEU A 90 -8.64 9.33 -3.28
CA LEU A 90 -8.00 10.10 -2.22
C LEU A 90 -8.36 9.48 -0.87
N VAL A 91 -7.38 9.20 -0.05
CA VAL A 91 -7.55 8.75 1.33
C VAL A 91 -7.06 9.88 2.23
N LEU A 92 -8.00 10.71 2.69
CA LEU A 92 -7.71 11.95 3.40
C LEU A 92 -7.46 11.68 4.88
N ASP A 93 -6.23 11.86 5.35
CA ASP A 93 -5.93 11.85 6.78
C ASP A 93 -6.28 13.21 7.40
N VAL A 94 -7.39 13.23 8.11
CA VAL A 94 -7.81 14.41 8.88
C VAL A 94 -6.89 14.56 10.08
N LYS A 95 -5.87 15.40 9.95
CA LYS A 95 -4.79 15.49 10.94
C LYS A 95 -5.24 16.11 12.26
N ARG A 96 -4.77 15.50 13.32
CA ARG A 96 -4.85 16.13 14.63
C ARG A 96 -3.92 17.33 14.68
N VAL A 97 -4.28 18.28 15.53
CA VAL A 97 -3.40 19.39 15.89
C VAL A 97 -2.83 19.12 17.27
N ASP A 98 -1.50 19.13 17.38
CA ASP A 98 -0.80 18.84 18.63
C ASP A 98 -0.78 20.02 19.60
N LYS A 99 -0.50 19.75 20.87
CA LYS A 99 -0.30 20.80 21.87
C LYS A 99 0.86 21.73 21.47
N PRO A 100 0.78 23.04 21.77
CA PRO A 100 -0.23 23.72 22.60
C PRO A 100 -1.52 24.11 21.85
N TYR A 101 -1.61 23.85 20.56
CA TYR A 101 -2.70 24.31 19.68
C TYR A 101 -3.84 23.30 19.53
N ALA A 102 -3.82 22.21 20.28
CA ALA A 102 -4.82 21.14 20.19
C ALA A 102 -6.22 21.64 20.54
N GLN A 103 -7.00 21.92 19.51
CA GLN A 103 -8.42 22.25 19.61
C GLN A 103 -9.23 21.22 18.82
N PRO A 104 -10.20 20.53 19.44
CA PRO A 104 -11.05 19.56 18.75
C PRO A 104 -11.73 20.12 17.51
N GLU A 105 -12.07 21.41 17.55
CA GLU A 105 -12.75 22.12 16.48
C GLU A 105 -11.97 22.11 15.16
N TYR A 106 -10.64 22.09 15.18
CA TYR A 106 -9.84 22.08 13.95
C TYR A 106 -10.01 20.77 13.20
N VAL A 107 -10.04 19.64 13.91
CA VAL A 107 -10.30 18.30 13.34
C VAL A 107 -11.75 18.22 12.83
N ILE A 108 -12.71 18.71 13.61
CA ILE A 108 -14.13 18.71 13.26
C ILE A 108 -14.36 19.57 12.01
N ASN A 109 -13.79 20.77 11.98
CA ASN A 109 -13.92 21.68 10.83
C ASN A 109 -13.26 21.11 9.58
N ALA A 110 -12.08 20.46 9.70
CA ALA A 110 -11.43 19.81 8.58
C ALA A 110 -12.29 18.68 7.99
N ALA A 111 -12.81 17.78 8.82
CA ALA A 111 -13.69 16.71 8.39
C ALA A 111 -14.99 17.22 7.76
N ARG A 112 -15.64 18.22 8.43
CA ARG A 112 -16.88 18.82 7.93
C ARG A 112 -16.66 19.46 6.57
N ARG A 113 -15.65 20.36 6.44
CA ARG A 113 -15.41 21.07 5.19
C ARG A 113 -14.97 20.14 4.06
N ALA A 114 -14.16 19.12 4.35
CA ALA A 114 -13.83 18.10 3.37
C ALA A 114 -15.09 17.38 2.85
N CYS A 115 -16.01 16.99 3.74
CA CYS A 115 -17.28 16.36 3.36
C CYS A 115 -18.19 17.31 2.54
N GLU A 116 -18.22 18.60 2.87
CA GLU A 116 -18.93 19.61 2.09
C GLU A 116 -18.37 19.70 0.66
N ILE A 117 -17.05 19.83 0.49
CA ILE A 117 -16.39 19.87 -0.81
C ILE A 117 -16.67 18.60 -1.62
N VAL A 118 -16.56 17.43 -0.99
CA VAL A 118 -16.87 16.13 -1.64
C VAL A 118 -18.33 16.10 -2.14
N THR A 119 -19.26 16.62 -1.35
CA THR A 119 -20.68 16.68 -1.71
C THR A 119 -20.93 17.67 -2.84
N GLU A 120 -20.39 18.88 -2.74
CA GLU A 120 -20.46 19.94 -3.76
C GLU A 120 -19.93 19.47 -5.11
N MET A 121 -18.82 18.74 -5.12
CA MET A 121 -18.19 18.20 -6.32
C MET A 121 -18.75 16.85 -6.77
N LYS A 122 -19.67 16.23 -6.03
CA LYS A 122 -20.22 14.88 -6.28
C LYS A 122 -19.15 13.80 -6.32
N ALA A 123 -18.12 13.92 -5.48
CA ALA A 123 -16.89 13.14 -5.50
C ALA A 123 -16.86 11.95 -4.51
N LYS A 124 -17.99 11.56 -3.90
CA LYS A 124 -18.05 10.53 -2.85
C LYS A 124 -17.44 9.17 -3.23
N HIS A 125 -17.36 8.85 -4.51
CA HIS A 125 -16.77 7.61 -4.99
C HIS A 125 -15.24 7.66 -5.15
N PHE A 126 -14.67 8.88 -5.03
CA PHE A 126 -13.24 9.12 -5.20
C PHE A 126 -12.54 9.48 -3.90
N VAL A 127 -13.27 9.57 -2.78
CA VAL A 127 -12.74 10.06 -1.52
C VAL A 127 -13.10 9.12 -0.37
N GLU A 128 -12.14 8.89 0.50
CA GLU A 128 -12.30 8.22 1.79
C GLU A 128 -11.59 9.06 2.86
N LEU A 129 -12.06 9.02 4.09
CA LEU A 129 -11.44 9.72 5.21
C LEU A 129 -10.78 8.75 6.18
N ILE A 130 -9.67 9.19 6.76
CA ILE A 130 -9.09 8.62 7.99
C ILE A 130 -9.13 9.72 9.04
N CYS A 131 -9.62 9.45 10.22
CA CYS A 131 -9.55 10.39 11.32
C CYS A 131 -8.40 10.01 12.26
N THR A 132 -7.34 10.81 12.26
CA THR A 132 -6.24 10.67 13.21
C THR A 132 -6.52 11.51 14.43
N GLY A 133 -6.72 10.88 15.58
CA GLY A 133 -7.03 11.64 16.76
C GLY A 133 -6.88 10.90 18.07
N PHE A 134 -6.62 11.70 19.09
CA PHE A 134 -6.62 11.32 20.49
C PHE A 134 -7.89 11.83 21.22
N ASN A 135 -8.69 12.71 20.58
CA ASN A 135 -9.95 13.19 21.11
C ASN A 135 -11.10 12.39 20.49
N LEU A 136 -11.72 11.55 21.31
CA LEU A 136 -12.77 10.64 20.87
C LEU A 136 -14.03 11.39 20.39
N ASP A 137 -14.38 12.53 21.01
CA ASP A 137 -15.56 13.29 20.62
C ASP A 137 -15.37 13.98 19.27
N ALA A 138 -14.15 14.51 19.00
CA ALA A 138 -13.81 15.03 17.69
C ALA A 138 -13.87 13.94 16.61
N MET A 139 -13.38 12.74 16.92
CA MET A 139 -13.44 11.59 16.01
C MET A 139 -14.87 11.16 15.72
N LYS A 140 -15.75 11.13 16.71
CA LYS A 140 -17.18 10.84 16.53
C LYS A 140 -17.88 11.92 15.71
N ALA A 141 -17.54 13.21 15.94
CA ALA A 141 -18.08 14.29 15.15
C ALA A 141 -17.64 14.22 13.67
N ALA A 142 -16.36 13.91 13.41
CA ALA A 142 -15.85 13.68 12.06
C ALA A 142 -16.54 12.47 11.39
N HIS A 143 -16.75 11.38 12.13
CA HIS A 143 -17.50 10.22 11.66
C HIS A 143 -18.93 10.60 11.25
N ASN A 144 -19.63 11.38 12.07
CA ASN A 144 -20.98 11.82 11.74
C ASN A 144 -21.02 12.68 10.47
N CYS A 145 -20.05 13.57 10.26
CA CYS A 145 -19.94 14.35 9.01
C CYS A 145 -19.77 13.43 7.80
N ALA A 146 -18.92 12.44 7.90
CA ALA A 146 -18.66 11.48 6.82
C ALA A 146 -19.89 10.60 6.52
N VAL A 147 -20.61 10.12 7.54
CA VAL A 147 -21.84 9.35 7.38
C VAL A 147 -22.91 10.17 6.65
N ILE A 148 -23.11 11.45 7.01
CA ILE A 148 -24.06 12.34 6.34
C ILE A 148 -23.69 12.56 4.88
N ALA A 149 -22.41 12.71 4.58
CA ALA A 149 -21.90 12.89 3.22
C ALA A 149 -21.77 11.58 2.43
N GLU A 150 -22.09 10.44 3.03
CA GLU A 150 -21.89 9.10 2.46
C GLU A 150 -20.44 8.82 2.03
N VAL A 151 -19.46 9.37 2.78
CA VAL A 151 -18.02 9.15 2.57
C VAL A 151 -17.52 8.09 3.53
N PRO A 152 -16.83 7.04 3.04
CA PRO A 152 -16.23 6.04 3.93
C PRO A 152 -15.22 6.68 4.88
N ILE A 153 -15.28 6.31 6.17
CA ILE A 153 -14.34 6.82 7.17
C ILE A 153 -13.78 5.71 8.03
N GLY A 154 -12.46 5.69 8.17
CA GLY A 154 -11.71 4.90 9.12
C GLY A 154 -11.12 5.73 10.25
N MET A 155 -10.47 5.05 11.18
CA MET A 155 -9.83 5.71 12.32
C MET A 155 -8.39 5.22 12.47
N ASN A 156 -7.46 6.16 12.62
CA ASN A 156 -6.07 5.89 12.95
C ASN A 156 -5.88 5.87 14.48
N SER A 157 -6.01 4.69 15.08
CA SER A 157 -5.84 4.49 16.52
C SER A 157 -5.60 3.02 16.84
N SER A 158 -4.66 2.72 17.73
CA SER A 158 -4.34 1.35 18.19
C SER A 158 -5.36 0.82 19.21
N ARG A 159 -6.65 0.97 18.94
CA ARG A 159 -7.73 0.40 19.76
C ARG A 159 -8.02 -1.03 19.31
N SER A 160 -8.57 -1.85 20.22
CA SER A 160 -9.00 -3.19 19.88
C SER A 160 -10.10 -3.20 18.81
N GLY A 161 -10.21 -4.28 18.05
CA GLY A 161 -11.28 -4.46 17.07
C GLY A 161 -12.67 -4.33 17.68
N LYS A 162 -12.86 -4.80 18.93
CA LYS A 162 -14.12 -4.66 19.68
C LYS A 162 -14.47 -3.19 19.95
N GLU A 163 -13.49 -2.37 20.32
CA GLU A 163 -13.71 -0.93 20.55
C GLU A 163 -14.08 -0.22 19.25
N TYR A 164 -13.44 -0.57 18.13
CA TYR A 164 -13.80 -0.04 16.80
C TYR A 164 -15.26 -0.33 16.45
N GLY A 165 -15.71 -1.58 16.62
CA GLY A 165 -17.10 -1.96 16.38
C GLY A 165 -18.08 -1.16 17.26
N THR A 166 -17.75 -0.93 18.52
CA THR A 166 -18.57 -0.14 19.45
C THR A 166 -18.66 1.34 19.04
N LEU A 167 -17.60 1.88 18.43
CA LEU A 167 -17.54 3.26 17.95
C LEU A 167 -18.22 3.48 16.59
N GLY A 168 -18.60 2.39 15.91
CA GLY A 168 -19.25 2.44 14.59
C GLY A 168 -18.30 2.66 13.42
N PHE A 169 -16.98 2.61 13.64
CA PHE A 169 -16.00 2.70 12.53
C PHE A 169 -15.87 1.32 11.88
N GLY A 170 -16.13 1.24 10.58
CA GLY A 170 -16.05 0.00 9.82
C GLY A 170 -14.63 -0.44 9.48
N TRP A 171 -13.63 0.42 9.66
CA TRP A 171 -12.24 0.07 9.40
C TRP A 171 -11.25 0.87 10.25
N ALA A 172 -10.11 0.25 10.48
CA ALA A 172 -8.99 0.80 11.24
C ALA A 172 -7.80 1.03 10.30
N ASN A 173 -6.97 2.06 10.58
CA ASN A 173 -5.71 2.31 9.90
C ASN A 173 -4.58 2.30 10.93
N LEU A 174 -3.67 1.35 10.85
CA LEU A 174 -2.63 1.13 11.83
C LEU A 174 -1.24 1.24 11.24
N SER A 175 -0.29 1.70 12.05
CA SER A 175 1.13 1.62 11.71
C SER A 175 1.59 0.15 11.68
N ALA A 176 2.30 -0.24 10.63
CA ALA A 176 2.91 -1.56 10.53
C ALA A 176 3.85 -1.85 11.71
N ALA A 177 4.62 -0.86 12.18
CA ALA A 177 5.60 -1.05 13.22
C ALA A 177 5.04 -0.85 14.64
N SER A 178 4.21 0.16 14.88
CA SER A 178 3.76 0.53 16.22
C SER A 178 2.33 0.08 16.56
N GLY A 179 1.51 -0.22 15.55
CA GLY A 179 0.13 -0.66 15.73
C GLY A 179 -0.01 -2.17 15.71
N MET A 180 0.66 -2.84 14.76
CA MET A 180 0.56 -4.28 14.57
C MET A 180 1.42 -5.07 15.56
N ASP A 181 1.01 -6.31 15.83
CA ASP A 181 1.67 -7.24 16.74
C ASP A 181 2.97 -7.84 16.15
N ALA A 182 3.63 -8.69 16.95
CA ALA A 182 4.87 -9.34 16.59
C ALA A 182 4.73 -10.31 15.38
N ALA A 183 3.55 -10.88 15.13
CA ALA A 183 3.33 -11.76 13.98
C ALA A 183 3.48 -11.01 12.66
N ALA A 184 3.07 -9.73 12.65
CA ALA A 184 3.27 -8.81 11.52
C ALA A 184 4.62 -8.07 11.58
N GLY A 185 5.51 -8.43 12.52
CA GLY A 185 6.80 -7.76 12.73
C GLY A 185 6.70 -6.42 13.45
N GLY A 186 5.54 -6.08 14.00
CA GLY A 186 5.31 -4.86 14.77
C GLY A 186 5.65 -5.00 16.25
N LYS A 187 5.44 -3.93 17.00
CA LYS A 187 5.63 -3.85 18.45
C LYS A 187 4.32 -3.55 19.19
N GLY A 188 3.22 -3.36 18.47
CA GLY A 188 1.90 -3.14 19.01
C GLY A 188 1.22 -4.45 19.46
N SER A 189 -0.04 -4.34 19.80
CA SER A 189 -0.86 -5.44 20.30
C SER A 189 -2.00 -5.85 19.35
N CYS A 190 -2.14 -5.19 18.20
CA CYS A 190 -3.27 -5.42 17.29
C CYS A 190 -2.94 -6.54 16.31
N SER A 191 -3.77 -7.58 16.26
CA SER A 191 -3.64 -8.67 15.31
C SER A 191 -4.71 -8.63 14.22
N LEU A 192 -4.37 -9.11 13.04
CA LEU A 192 -5.29 -9.20 11.90
C LEU A 192 -6.53 -10.03 12.25
N GLU A 193 -6.32 -11.16 12.94
CA GLU A 193 -7.38 -12.08 13.35
C GLU A 193 -8.37 -11.46 14.34
N GLU A 194 -7.91 -10.60 15.23
CA GLU A 194 -8.76 -9.89 16.18
C GLU A 194 -9.71 -8.93 15.45
N TYR A 195 -9.19 -8.17 14.49
CA TYR A 195 -10.02 -7.25 13.71
C TYR A 195 -11.01 -7.99 12.81
N GLU A 196 -10.60 -9.06 12.17
CA GLU A 196 -11.52 -9.93 11.39
C GLU A 196 -12.67 -10.48 12.25
N LYS A 197 -12.36 -10.99 13.45
CA LYS A 197 -13.37 -11.48 14.40
C LYS A 197 -14.35 -10.40 14.85
N ALA A 198 -13.89 -9.16 14.91
CA ALA A 198 -14.72 -8.01 15.25
C ALA A 198 -15.52 -7.46 14.05
N GLY A 199 -15.31 -7.99 12.84
CA GLY A 199 -15.92 -7.48 11.61
C GLY A 199 -15.41 -6.09 11.19
N VAL A 200 -14.20 -5.71 11.64
CA VAL A 200 -13.57 -4.43 11.33
C VAL A 200 -12.49 -4.65 10.29
N ALA A 201 -12.60 -4.01 9.15
CA ALA A 201 -11.57 -4.06 8.13
C ALA A 201 -10.29 -3.35 8.61
N LEU A 202 -9.12 -3.84 8.20
CA LEU A 202 -7.83 -3.33 8.63
C LEU A 202 -7.01 -2.81 7.46
N SER A 203 -6.64 -1.54 7.51
CA SER A 203 -5.62 -0.92 6.68
C SER A 203 -4.34 -0.75 7.47
N VAL A 204 -3.20 -0.90 6.81
CA VAL A 204 -1.89 -0.75 7.46
C VAL A 204 -1.01 0.16 6.62
N TYR A 205 -0.34 1.12 7.27
CA TYR A 205 0.59 2.04 6.63
C TYR A 205 2.05 1.80 7.04
N ASN A 206 2.97 2.33 6.25
CA ASN A 206 4.42 2.12 6.37
C ASN A 206 4.82 0.65 6.19
N VAL A 207 4.23 -0.03 5.21
CA VAL A 207 4.66 -1.37 4.79
C VAL A 207 5.81 -1.21 3.80
N ASP A 208 6.99 -0.89 4.32
CA ASP A 208 8.19 -0.55 3.55
C ASP A 208 9.37 -1.45 3.91
N GLN A 209 10.32 -1.62 3.00
CA GLN A 209 11.53 -2.42 3.21
C GLN A 209 12.79 -1.54 3.42
N ARG A 210 12.65 -0.23 3.56
CA ARG A 210 13.80 0.65 3.78
C ARG A 210 13.95 1.03 5.24
N ALA A 211 15.20 0.95 5.74
CA ALA A 211 15.58 1.52 7.02
C ALA A 211 15.57 3.06 6.94
N GLY A 212 15.02 3.72 7.94
CA GLY A 212 15.10 5.19 8.06
C GLY A 212 13.78 5.86 8.44
N ASP A 213 12.65 5.30 8.05
CA ASP A 213 11.34 5.79 8.50
C ASP A 213 11.01 5.13 9.83
N GLY A 214 11.05 5.88 10.92
CA GLY A 214 10.98 5.36 12.30
C GLY A 214 9.76 4.48 12.62
N ASN A 215 8.77 4.40 11.73
CA ASN A 215 7.55 3.59 11.84
C ASN A 215 7.40 2.55 10.73
N ALA A 216 8.42 2.33 9.91
CA ALA A 216 8.35 1.35 8.82
C ALA A 216 8.67 -0.06 9.28
N VAL A 217 8.04 -1.05 8.67
CA VAL A 217 8.38 -2.47 8.81
C VAL A 217 9.24 -2.87 7.62
N TYR A 218 10.52 -3.07 7.86
CA TYR A 218 11.53 -3.33 6.83
C TYR A 218 12.21 -4.69 6.93
N SER A 219 11.84 -5.54 7.88
CA SER A 219 12.34 -6.91 7.90
C SER A 219 11.67 -7.74 6.79
N THR A 220 12.45 -8.59 6.14
CA THR A 220 11.92 -9.50 5.10
C THR A 220 10.76 -10.36 5.61
N ALA A 221 10.85 -10.84 6.86
CA ALA A 221 9.78 -11.65 7.47
C ALA A 221 8.47 -10.87 7.63
N ALA A 222 8.55 -9.61 8.08
CA ALA A 222 7.38 -8.76 8.24
C ALA A 222 6.73 -8.41 6.89
N VAL A 223 7.55 -8.04 5.90
CA VAL A 223 7.03 -7.77 4.54
C VAL A 223 6.36 -9.01 3.96
N ASN A 224 6.95 -10.18 4.12
CA ASN A 224 6.36 -11.45 3.66
C ASN A 224 5.04 -11.75 4.36
N TYR A 225 4.89 -11.40 5.64
CA TYR A 225 3.60 -11.53 6.34
C TYR A 225 2.51 -10.71 5.66
N TYR A 226 2.77 -9.43 5.35
CA TYR A 226 1.80 -8.56 4.66
C TYR A 226 1.48 -9.06 3.26
N ILE A 227 2.47 -9.50 2.50
CA ILE A 227 2.27 -10.06 1.17
C ILE A 227 1.41 -11.33 1.25
N ALA A 228 1.73 -12.27 2.14
CA ALA A 228 0.98 -13.52 2.31
C ALA A 228 -0.48 -13.29 2.72
N ASN A 229 -0.78 -12.21 3.39
CA ASN A 229 -2.10 -11.85 3.91
C ASN A 229 -2.76 -10.67 3.16
N TYR A 230 -2.21 -10.19 2.03
CA TYR A 230 -2.65 -8.92 1.45
C TYR A 230 -4.15 -8.85 1.16
N LYS A 231 -4.77 -9.96 0.75
CA LYS A 231 -6.21 -10.04 0.47
C LYS A 231 -7.11 -9.92 1.71
N ARG A 232 -6.54 -10.09 2.89
CA ARG A 232 -7.23 -9.96 4.17
C ARG A 232 -7.21 -8.52 4.70
N PHE A 233 -6.28 -7.70 4.20
CA PHE A 233 -6.22 -6.28 4.49
C PHE A 233 -7.11 -5.49 3.54
N ARG A 234 -7.72 -4.42 4.05
CA ARG A 234 -8.43 -3.45 3.22
C ARG A 234 -7.46 -2.72 2.28
N THR A 235 -6.38 -2.20 2.84
CA THR A 235 -5.29 -1.59 2.08
C THR A 235 -3.95 -1.79 2.79
N LEU A 236 -2.88 -1.86 2.01
CA LEU A 236 -1.51 -1.75 2.46
C LEU A 236 -0.92 -0.47 1.87
N CYS A 237 -0.52 0.47 2.72
CA CYS A 237 0.06 1.73 2.30
C CYS A 237 1.59 1.71 2.44
N SER A 238 2.28 2.18 1.41
CA SER A 238 3.73 2.21 1.30
C SER A 238 4.20 3.49 0.63
N ASN A 239 5.32 4.04 1.08
CA ASN A 239 6.05 5.11 0.37
C ASN A 239 6.76 4.60 -0.90
N TYR A 240 6.73 3.27 -1.12
CA TYR A 240 7.31 2.59 -2.27
C TYR A 240 6.25 1.72 -2.98
N PRO A 241 5.17 2.31 -3.52
CA PRO A 241 4.03 1.57 -4.03
C PRO A 241 4.41 0.66 -5.21
N LYS A 242 5.25 1.09 -6.12
CA LYS A 242 5.71 0.27 -7.25
C LYS A 242 6.45 -1.00 -6.76
N TRP A 243 7.32 -0.83 -5.75
CA TRP A 243 8.00 -1.96 -5.15
C TRP A 243 7.02 -2.93 -4.47
N LEU A 244 6.06 -2.44 -3.68
CA LEU A 244 5.09 -3.28 -2.98
C LEU A 244 4.16 -4.00 -3.97
N ILE A 245 3.66 -3.31 -4.99
CA ILE A 245 2.86 -3.90 -6.08
C ILE A 245 3.67 -5.02 -6.76
N GLY A 246 4.93 -4.75 -7.13
CA GLY A 246 5.80 -5.76 -7.73
C GLY A 246 6.00 -7.00 -6.86
N LYS A 247 6.11 -6.84 -5.53
CA LYS A 247 6.19 -7.97 -4.59
C LYS A 247 4.89 -8.77 -4.52
N ILE A 248 3.75 -8.10 -4.51
CA ILE A 248 2.43 -8.75 -4.50
C ILE A 248 2.20 -9.48 -5.82
N ASP A 249 2.47 -8.84 -6.95
CA ASP A 249 2.35 -9.46 -8.27
C ASP A 249 3.24 -10.69 -8.39
N HIS A 250 4.49 -10.57 -7.98
CA HIS A 250 5.42 -11.71 -7.95
C HIS A 250 4.89 -12.87 -7.11
N ALA A 251 4.26 -12.60 -5.95
CA ALA A 251 3.72 -13.63 -5.07
C ALA A 251 2.42 -14.29 -5.59
N TYR A 252 1.59 -13.53 -6.32
CA TYR A 252 0.23 -13.97 -6.67
C TYR A 252 -0.04 -14.05 -8.19
N LYS A 253 0.89 -13.60 -9.03
CA LYS A 253 0.78 -13.76 -10.46
C LYS A 253 0.64 -15.25 -10.81
N VAL A 254 -0.39 -15.59 -11.56
CA VAL A 254 -0.52 -16.89 -12.20
C VAL A 254 0.13 -16.76 -13.57
N TYR A 255 1.05 -17.67 -13.86
CA TYR A 255 1.77 -17.72 -15.12
C TYR A 255 1.11 -18.76 -16.03
N ASP A 256 1.15 -18.53 -17.31
CA ASP A 256 0.83 -19.53 -18.33
C ASP A 256 2.18 -20.07 -18.88
N GLY A 257 2.82 -20.95 -18.11
CA GLY A 257 4.15 -21.44 -18.38
C GLY A 257 5.28 -20.42 -18.11
N ILE A 258 6.44 -20.64 -18.73
CA ILE A 258 7.66 -19.85 -18.59
C ILE A 258 7.99 -19.21 -19.95
N ARG A 259 8.03 -17.88 -20.00
CA ARG A 259 8.20 -17.08 -21.23
C ARG A 259 9.44 -16.20 -21.22
N SER A 260 10.16 -16.12 -20.07
CA SER A 260 11.34 -15.28 -19.88
C SER A 260 12.25 -15.83 -18.78
N GLU A 261 13.49 -15.33 -18.69
CA GLU A 261 14.38 -15.61 -17.55
C GLU A 261 13.72 -15.22 -16.22
N ALA A 262 13.05 -14.06 -16.17
CA ALA A 262 12.34 -13.60 -14.97
C ALA A 262 11.21 -14.56 -14.55
N ASP A 263 10.45 -15.12 -15.51
CA ASP A 263 9.45 -16.15 -15.19
C ASP A 263 10.11 -17.45 -14.67
N PHE A 264 11.29 -17.82 -15.22
CA PHE A 264 12.05 -18.97 -14.74
C PHE A 264 12.59 -18.77 -13.32
N GLU A 265 13.11 -17.60 -13.01
CA GLU A 265 13.55 -17.23 -11.66
C GLU A 265 12.37 -17.28 -10.66
N ALA A 266 11.22 -16.70 -11.04
CA ALA A 266 10.00 -16.77 -10.25
C ALA A 266 9.51 -18.22 -10.03
N PHE A 267 9.62 -19.08 -11.06
CA PHE A 267 9.36 -20.51 -10.93
C PHE A 267 10.32 -21.18 -9.94
N ALA A 268 11.61 -20.92 -10.08
CA ALA A 268 12.65 -21.47 -9.20
C ALA A 268 12.41 -21.11 -7.72
N GLU A 269 12.09 -19.85 -7.44
CA GLU A 269 11.76 -19.37 -6.10
C GLU A 269 10.48 -20.02 -5.55
N SER A 270 9.47 -20.20 -6.39
CA SER A 270 8.18 -20.77 -5.98
C SER A 270 8.30 -22.22 -5.50
N LEU A 271 9.24 -22.98 -6.03
CA LEU A 271 9.45 -24.39 -5.69
C LEU A 271 9.88 -24.62 -4.24
N ALA A 272 10.39 -23.60 -3.56
CA ALA A 272 10.73 -23.70 -2.14
C ALA A 272 9.47 -23.90 -1.25
N SER A 273 8.33 -23.35 -1.65
CA SER A 273 7.05 -23.45 -0.93
C SER A 273 6.00 -24.33 -1.62
N ASP A 274 6.11 -24.51 -2.93
CA ASP A 274 5.17 -25.29 -3.74
C ASP A 274 5.91 -26.15 -4.77
N PRO A 275 6.29 -27.39 -4.41
CA PRO A 275 6.99 -28.29 -5.31
C PRO A 275 6.20 -28.70 -6.56
N THR A 276 4.90 -28.43 -6.62
CA THR A 276 4.06 -28.76 -7.79
C THR A 276 4.19 -27.74 -8.91
N GLY A 277 4.66 -26.52 -8.60
CA GLY A 277 4.76 -25.41 -9.55
C GLY A 277 3.42 -24.91 -10.05
N ARG A 278 2.33 -25.07 -9.28
CA ARG A 278 0.94 -24.80 -9.71
C ARG A 278 0.68 -23.38 -10.24
N ARG A 279 1.50 -22.42 -9.85
CA ARG A 279 1.40 -21.03 -10.35
C ARG A 279 1.82 -20.88 -11.81
N PHE A 280 2.52 -21.89 -12.35
CA PHE A 280 3.09 -21.89 -13.70
C PHE A 280 2.43 -22.93 -14.63
N LEU A 281 1.34 -23.53 -14.17
CA LEU A 281 0.64 -24.55 -14.96
C LEU A 281 -0.13 -23.89 -16.11
N ASP A 282 -0.01 -24.50 -17.28
CA ASP A 282 -0.90 -24.21 -18.42
C ASP A 282 -2.28 -24.86 -18.24
N GLY A 283 -3.15 -24.75 -19.27
CA GLY A 283 -4.46 -25.38 -19.27
C GLY A 283 -4.47 -26.91 -19.20
N ASN A 284 -3.32 -27.57 -19.40
CA ASN A 284 -3.14 -29.01 -19.31
C ASN A 284 -2.53 -29.47 -17.99
N GLY A 285 -2.25 -28.54 -17.08
CA GLY A 285 -1.64 -28.83 -15.78
C GLY A 285 -0.13 -29.07 -15.86
N GLU A 286 0.56 -28.50 -16.83
CA GLU A 286 2.00 -28.62 -17.02
C GLU A 286 2.69 -27.27 -16.94
N VAL A 287 3.92 -27.24 -16.41
CA VAL A 287 4.82 -26.08 -16.52
C VAL A 287 5.49 -26.14 -17.89
N VAL A 288 5.09 -25.27 -18.79
CA VAL A 288 5.55 -25.26 -20.19
C VAL A 288 6.61 -24.19 -20.42
N LEU A 289 7.71 -24.56 -21.07
CA LEU A 289 8.72 -23.61 -21.53
C LEU A 289 8.35 -23.09 -22.93
N HIS A 290 8.17 -21.77 -23.08
CA HIS A 290 7.72 -21.17 -24.33
C HIS A 290 8.84 -20.54 -25.17
N CYS A 291 10.05 -20.41 -24.63
CA CYS A 291 11.22 -19.86 -25.33
C CYS A 291 12.50 -20.57 -24.90
N ASP A 292 13.54 -20.46 -25.72
CA ASP A 292 14.89 -20.83 -25.30
C ASP A 292 15.40 -19.86 -24.26
N LEU A 293 16.11 -20.34 -23.23
CA LEU A 293 16.65 -19.52 -22.16
C LEU A 293 18.13 -19.77 -21.95
N THR A 294 18.87 -18.74 -21.57
CA THR A 294 20.26 -18.83 -21.14
C THR A 294 20.38 -18.35 -19.70
N LEU A 295 20.65 -19.27 -18.79
CA LEU A 295 20.68 -19.03 -17.35
C LEU A 295 22.14 -18.92 -16.88
N ASN A 296 22.62 -17.71 -16.64
CA ASN A 296 23.96 -17.44 -16.13
C ASN A 296 23.99 -17.52 -14.61
N GLY A 297 24.95 -18.28 -14.03
CA GLY A 297 25.06 -18.42 -12.58
C GLY A 297 23.99 -19.34 -11.99
N PHE A 298 23.48 -20.28 -12.76
CA PHE A 298 22.42 -21.20 -12.37
C PHE A 298 22.76 -21.99 -11.10
N VAL A 299 21.74 -22.14 -10.24
CA VAL A 299 21.74 -23.03 -9.08
C VAL A 299 20.64 -24.07 -9.30
N PRO A 300 20.87 -25.36 -9.04
CA PRO A 300 19.86 -26.40 -9.21
C PRO A 300 18.56 -26.04 -8.49
N LEU A 301 17.45 -26.15 -9.20
CA LEU A 301 16.10 -25.88 -8.69
C LEU A 301 15.80 -26.77 -7.47
N SER A 302 14.93 -26.32 -6.60
CA SER A 302 14.43 -27.11 -5.47
C SER A 302 13.70 -28.39 -5.95
N ASN A 303 13.12 -29.15 -5.03
CA ASN A 303 12.35 -30.36 -5.38
C ASN A 303 11.15 -29.98 -6.27
N PHE A 304 10.91 -30.79 -7.30
CA PHE A 304 9.79 -30.64 -8.20
C PHE A 304 9.01 -31.93 -8.35
N SER A 305 7.69 -31.86 -8.21
CA SER A 305 6.77 -33.00 -8.27
C SER A 305 5.71 -32.90 -9.37
N GLY A 306 5.71 -31.80 -10.13
CA GLY A 306 4.80 -31.58 -11.27
C GLY A 306 5.31 -32.16 -12.59
N THR A 307 4.72 -31.71 -13.68
CA THR A 307 5.19 -32.02 -15.04
C THR A 307 5.83 -30.76 -15.64
N PHE A 308 7.12 -30.84 -16.01
CA PHE A 308 7.85 -29.83 -16.75
C PHE A 308 7.97 -30.24 -18.21
N ASN A 309 7.31 -29.48 -19.08
CA ASN A 309 7.34 -29.71 -20.51
C ASN A 309 8.23 -28.66 -21.19
N GLY A 310 9.38 -29.06 -21.63
CA GLY A 310 10.33 -28.19 -22.35
C GLY A 310 9.83 -27.72 -23.71
N ASN A 311 8.75 -28.34 -24.25
CA ASN A 311 8.11 -27.92 -25.50
C ASN A 311 9.10 -27.78 -26.68
N GLY A 312 10.13 -28.66 -26.68
CA GLY A 312 11.20 -28.65 -27.69
C GLY A 312 12.15 -27.45 -27.58
N LYS A 313 12.14 -26.73 -26.46
CA LYS A 313 13.02 -25.58 -26.19
C LYS A 313 14.30 -26.01 -25.50
N THR A 314 15.29 -25.12 -25.54
CA THR A 314 16.63 -25.33 -24.97
C THR A 314 16.82 -24.44 -23.74
N LEU A 315 17.30 -25.03 -22.65
CA LEU A 315 17.86 -24.34 -21.50
C LEU A 315 19.38 -24.40 -21.56
N THR A 316 20.05 -23.30 -21.85
CA THR A 316 21.51 -23.20 -21.72
C THR A 316 21.84 -22.77 -20.29
N ILE A 317 22.59 -23.61 -19.58
CA ILE A 317 22.89 -23.43 -18.17
C ILE A 317 24.39 -23.16 -17.99
N GLY A 318 24.72 -21.96 -17.49
CA GLY A 318 26.07 -21.62 -17.06
C GLY A 318 26.28 -21.98 -15.58
N TYR A 319 26.63 -23.21 -15.27
CA TYR A 319 26.94 -23.62 -13.90
C TYR A 319 28.38 -23.32 -13.53
N ARG A 320 28.60 -22.71 -12.37
CA ARG A 320 29.92 -22.52 -11.74
C ARG A 320 29.85 -23.03 -10.29
N GLY A 321 30.48 -24.17 -10.00
CA GLY A 321 30.53 -24.72 -8.65
C GLY A 321 31.17 -26.08 -8.61
N ASP A 322 31.50 -26.57 -7.43
CA ASP A 322 32.23 -27.83 -7.17
C ASP A 322 31.28 -28.97 -6.80
N ALA A 323 29.99 -28.86 -7.10
CA ALA A 323 29.02 -29.90 -6.76
C ALA A 323 29.28 -31.19 -7.57
N GLN A 324 29.29 -32.34 -6.89
CA GLN A 324 29.48 -33.67 -7.52
C GLN A 324 28.26 -34.10 -8.35
N GLN A 325 27.10 -33.49 -8.14
CA GLN A 325 25.87 -33.79 -8.89
C GLN A 325 25.25 -32.49 -9.36
N ILE A 326 25.12 -32.33 -10.65
CA ILE A 326 24.53 -31.15 -11.30
C ILE A 326 23.34 -31.64 -12.12
N GLY A 327 22.14 -31.17 -11.75
CA GLY A 327 20.92 -31.44 -12.49
C GLY A 327 20.03 -30.17 -12.49
N LEU A 328 19.05 -30.14 -13.38
CA LEU A 328 18.09 -29.02 -13.40
C LEU A 328 17.34 -28.94 -12.07
N PHE A 329 16.95 -30.06 -11.50
CA PHE A 329 16.30 -30.17 -10.20
C PHE A 329 17.17 -30.88 -9.18
N LYS A 330 17.21 -30.47 -7.93
CA LYS A 330 17.85 -31.19 -6.81
C LYS A 330 17.17 -32.54 -6.60
N ARG A 331 15.85 -32.60 -6.77
CA ARG A 331 15.06 -33.81 -6.75
C ARG A 331 13.87 -33.66 -7.69
N LEU A 332 13.71 -34.59 -8.61
CA LEU A 332 12.56 -34.71 -9.48
C LEU A 332 11.77 -35.96 -9.07
N SER A 333 10.56 -35.74 -8.51
CA SER A 333 9.57 -36.81 -8.22
C SER A 333 8.40 -36.80 -9.20
N GLY A 334 8.37 -35.80 -10.07
CA GLY A 334 7.44 -35.66 -11.20
C GLY A 334 8.08 -36.05 -12.53
N THR A 335 7.71 -35.33 -13.58
CA THR A 335 8.16 -35.62 -14.96
C THR A 335 8.84 -34.38 -15.57
N ALA A 336 9.94 -34.58 -16.27
CA ALA A 336 10.51 -33.61 -17.21
C ALA A 336 10.57 -34.23 -18.60
N ARG A 337 10.07 -33.51 -19.63
CA ARG A 337 9.98 -34.04 -20.98
C ARG A 337 10.19 -32.96 -22.04
N ASN A 338 10.53 -33.36 -23.27
CA ASN A 338 10.68 -32.48 -24.42
C ASN A 338 11.61 -31.29 -24.18
N LEU A 339 12.70 -31.49 -23.41
CA LEU A 339 13.63 -30.47 -22.99
C LEU A 339 15.04 -30.79 -23.42
N THR A 340 15.75 -29.81 -23.97
CA THR A 340 17.23 -29.86 -24.16
C THR A 340 17.87 -28.99 -23.08
N VAL A 341 18.91 -29.53 -22.41
CA VAL A 341 19.68 -28.82 -21.37
C VAL A 341 21.14 -28.80 -21.75
#